data_031ba8b1a2987fc6ff69b8017a1c03be
#
_entry.id   031ba8b1a2987fc6ff69b8017a1c03be
#
_cell.length_a   1.000
_cell.length_b   1.000
_cell.length_c   1.000
_cell.angle_alpha   90.00
_cell.angle_beta   90.00
_cell.angle_gamma   90.00
#
_symmetry.space_group_name_H-M   'P 1'
#
loop_
_entity.id
_entity.type
_entity.pdbx_description
1 polymer ?
#
loop_
_entity_poly.entity_id
_entity_poly.type
_entity_poly.pdbx_seq_one_letter_code
_entity_poly.pdbx_strand_id
1 'polypeptide(L)'
;MQLQTPMKTIENLQRCIKDSNHIVAILGIEMLVESGGRNFDSNEESYRMEEEYGACPEELLSGSFYCAKKERFYKFYKKEMLGMKIGATAGYEALYKLQQQGKLHTVINQNYHPIPEPYHFTRVIELNGNIQHYHCTKCHKTYD
;
A
#
# COMPACT_ATOMS: atom_id res chain seq x y z
N MET A 1 7.63 -2.68 31.47
CA MET A 1 6.52 -2.64 30.49
C MET A 1 6.03 -4.08 30.34
N GLN A 2 4.89 -4.44 30.95
CA GLN A 2 4.36 -5.80 30.88
C GLN A 2 3.83 -6.05 29.48
N LEU A 3 4.37 -7.05 28.78
CA LEU A 3 3.82 -7.58 27.53
C LEU A 3 2.40 -8.09 27.82
N GLN A 4 1.40 -7.38 27.35
CA GLN A 4 0.01 -7.84 27.40
C GLN A 4 -0.09 -9.10 26.53
N THR A 5 -0.74 -10.13 27.06
CA THR A 5 -0.98 -11.37 26.31
C THR A 5 -1.77 -11.05 25.03
N PRO A 6 -1.49 -11.72 23.88
CA PRO A 6 -2.16 -11.45 22.58
C PRO A 6 -3.69 -11.45 22.67
N MET A 7 -4.28 -12.32 23.47
CA MET A 7 -5.74 -12.38 23.69
C MET A 7 -6.31 -11.11 24.29
N LYS A 8 -5.67 -10.52 25.32
CA LYS A 8 -6.13 -9.24 25.91
C LYS A 8 -6.05 -8.09 24.90
N THR A 9 -5.12 -8.14 23.98
CA THR A 9 -4.97 -7.13 22.92
C THR A 9 -6.13 -7.22 21.93
N ILE A 10 -6.52 -8.42 21.52
CA ILE A 10 -7.65 -8.65 20.60
C ILE A 10 -8.98 -8.23 21.25
N GLU A 11 -9.23 -8.63 22.50
CA GLU A 11 -10.43 -8.22 23.25
C GLU A 11 -10.54 -6.70 23.38
N ASN A 12 -9.42 -6.02 23.65
CA ASN A 12 -9.39 -4.56 23.71
C ASN A 12 -9.71 -3.93 22.34
N LEU A 13 -9.12 -4.46 21.26
CA LEU A 13 -9.42 -3.98 19.90
C LEU A 13 -10.90 -4.18 19.56
N GLN A 14 -11.46 -5.35 19.85
CA GLN A 14 -12.88 -5.63 19.61
C GLN A 14 -13.77 -4.64 20.36
N ARG A 15 -13.45 -4.34 21.63
CA ARG A 15 -14.18 -3.34 22.41
C ARG A 15 -14.08 -1.95 21.78
N CYS A 16 -12.87 -1.51 21.40
CA CYS A 16 -12.67 -0.23 20.75
C CYS A 16 -13.49 -0.12 19.45
N ILE A 17 -13.48 -1.16 18.62
CA ILE A 17 -14.29 -1.19 17.39
C ILE A 17 -15.78 -1.15 17.71
N LYS A 18 -16.23 -1.91 18.73
CA LYS A 18 -17.63 -1.94 19.14
C LYS A 18 -18.13 -0.57 19.59
N ASP A 19 -17.34 0.11 20.41
CA ASP A 19 -17.70 1.37 21.04
C ASP A 19 -17.49 2.60 20.12
N SER A 20 -16.73 2.43 19.02
CA SER A 20 -16.44 3.49 18.08
C SER A 20 -17.52 3.62 17.00
N ASN A 21 -17.86 4.86 16.66
CA ASN A 21 -18.77 5.22 15.56
C ASN A 21 -18.02 5.99 14.45
N HIS A 22 -16.73 6.22 14.60
CA HIS A 22 -15.91 6.99 13.66
C HIS A 22 -14.50 6.41 13.61
N ILE A 23 -14.30 5.42 12.77
CA ILE A 23 -13.03 4.70 12.62
C ILE A 23 -12.30 5.23 11.39
N VAL A 24 -11.01 5.47 11.54
CA VAL A 24 -10.07 5.75 10.44
C VAL A 24 -9.08 4.60 10.39
N ALA A 25 -8.93 4.00 9.21
CA ALA A 25 -7.93 2.96 8.97
C ALA A 25 -6.74 3.53 8.21
N ILE A 26 -5.52 3.20 8.65
CA ILE A 26 -4.27 3.53 7.95
C ILE A 26 -3.70 2.21 7.43
N LEU A 27 -3.53 2.11 6.11
CA LEU A 27 -3.03 0.92 5.43
C LEU A 27 -1.54 1.11 5.11
N GLY A 28 -0.72 0.28 5.72
CA GLY A 28 0.72 0.23 5.49
C GLY A 28 1.12 -0.95 4.59
N ILE A 29 2.43 -1.22 4.59
CA ILE A 29 3.06 -2.26 3.77
C ILE A 29 2.50 -3.66 4.05
N GLU A 30 2.08 -3.93 5.28
CA GLU A 30 1.54 -5.23 5.68
C GLU A 30 0.28 -5.59 4.91
N MET A 31 -0.60 -4.62 4.64
CA MET A 31 -1.78 -4.82 3.82
C MET A 31 -1.43 -5.12 2.36
N LEU A 32 -0.37 -4.50 1.85
CA LEU A 32 0.13 -4.78 0.51
C LEU A 32 0.69 -6.21 0.43
N VAL A 33 1.49 -6.61 1.41
CA VAL A 33 2.07 -7.97 1.49
C VAL A 33 0.99 -9.03 1.64
N GLU A 34 0.00 -8.82 2.50
CA GLU A 34 -1.15 -9.72 2.64
C GLU A 34 -1.87 -9.91 1.31
N SER A 35 -1.97 -8.87 0.50
CA SER A 35 -2.63 -8.91 -0.82
C SER A 35 -1.78 -9.48 -1.96
N GLY A 36 -0.58 -9.99 -1.66
CA GLY A 36 0.34 -10.58 -2.64
C GLY A 36 1.41 -9.62 -3.16
N GLY A 37 1.47 -8.43 -2.60
CA GLY A 37 2.52 -7.46 -2.91
C GLY A 37 3.87 -7.80 -2.25
N ARG A 38 4.89 -7.05 -2.60
CA ARG A 38 6.26 -7.24 -2.10
C ARG A 38 6.62 -6.18 -1.07
N ASN A 39 7.37 -6.61 -0.07
CA ASN A 39 7.96 -5.70 0.90
C ASN A 39 9.38 -5.30 0.45
N PHE A 40 9.49 -4.17 -0.23
CA PHE A 40 10.78 -3.64 -0.69
C PHE A 40 11.72 -3.21 0.44
N ASP A 41 11.22 -3.06 1.67
CA ASP A 41 12.03 -2.74 2.85
C ASP A 41 12.69 -3.99 3.46
N SER A 42 12.39 -5.19 2.93
CA SER A 42 13.02 -6.42 3.41
C SER A 42 14.43 -6.58 2.84
N ASN A 43 15.33 -7.16 3.64
CA ASN A 43 16.70 -7.44 3.20
C ASN A 43 16.76 -8.34 1.95
N GLU A 44 15.86 -9.32 1.86
CA GLU A 44 15.79 -10.25 0.73
C GLU A 44 15.46 -9.52 -0.59
N GLU A 45 14.46 -8.66 -0.57
CA GLU A 45 14.10 -7.86 -1.74
C GLU A 45 15.18 -6.82 -2.07
N SER A 46 15.83 -6.22 -1.08
CA SER A 46 16.95 -5.31 -1.30
C SER A 46 18.11 -5.99 -2.05
N TYR A 47 18.54 -7.16 -1.61
CA TYR A 47 19.57 -7.94 -2.30
C TYR A 47 19.18 -8.30 -3.73
N ARG A 48 17.95 -8.75 -3.94
CA ARG A 48 17.43 -9.09 -5.26
C ARG A 48 17.42 -7.88 -6.20
N MET A 49 17.02 -6.71 -5.69
CA MET A 49 17.00 -5.47 -6.47
C MET A 49 18.42 -5.01 -6.83
N GLU A 50 19.35 -5.07 -5.90
CA GLU A 50 20.76 -4.74 -6.17
C GLU A 50 21.38 -5.66 -7.22
N GLU A 51 21.09 -6.96 -7.16
CA GLU A 51 21.57 -7.93 -8.15
C GLU A 51 20.95 -7.68 -9.54
N GLU A 52 19.65 -7.44 -9.62
CA GLU A 52 18.94 -7.32 -10.91
C GLU A 52 19.07 -5.92 -11.54
N TYR A 53 19.02 -4.86 -10.72
CA TYR A 53 18.94 -3.46 -11.17
C TYR A 53 20.19 -2.63 -10.81
N GLY A 54 21.07 -3.15 -9.97
CA GLY A 54 22.31 -2.49 -9.55
C GLY A 54 22.08 -1.31 -8.62
N ALA A 55 20.99 -1.33 -7.85
CA ALA A 55 20.66 -0.33 -6.85
C ALA A 55 19.60 -0.88 -5.86
N CYS A 56 19.61 -0.39 -4.61
CA CYS A 56 18.61 -0.76 -3.61
C CYS A 56 17.24 -0.13 -3.91
N PRO A 57 16.14 -0.63 -3.31
CA PRO A 57 14.80 -0.15 -3.56
C PRO A 57 14.62 1.36 -3.32
N GLU A 58 15.20 1.90 -2.27
CA GLU A 58 15.13 3.33 -1.94
C GLU A 58 15.78 4.18 -3.03
N GLU A 59 16.91 3.74 -3.57
CA GLU A 59 17.58 4.42 -4.68
C GLU A 59 16.74 4.32 -5.96
N LEU A 60 16.24 3.11 -6.30
CA LEU A 60 15.41 2.87 -7.48
C LEU A 60 14.15 3.72 -7.51
N LEU A 61 13.52 3.93 -6.34
CA LEU A 61 12.30 4.73 -6.18
C LEU A 61 12.57 6.23 -6.04
N SER A 62 13.84 6.65 -6.03
CA SER A 62 14.17 8.07 -5.89
C SER A 62 13.98 8.87 -7.17
N GLY A 63 13.59 10.15 -7.02
CA GLY A 63 13.52 11.08 -8.16
C GLY A 63 14.86 11.32 -8.84
N SER A 64 15.97 11.25 -8.10
CA SER A 64 17.32 11.37 -8.64
C SER A 64 17.69 10.22 -9.57
N PHE A 65 17.33 8.98 -9.19
CA PHE A 65 17.53 7.81 -10.05
C PHE A 65 16.67 7.90 -11.32
N TYR A 66 15.39 8.27 -11.17
CA TYR A 66 14.52 8.51 -12.32
C TYR A 66 15.09 9.51 -13.31
N CYS A 67 15.62 10.65 -12.82
CA CYS A 67 16.19 11.68 -13.68
C CYS A 67 17.48 11.22 -14.39
N ALA A 68 18.36 10.51 -13.67
CA ALA A 68 19.67 10.12 -14.16
C ALA A 68 19.69 8.82 -14.98
N LYS A 69 18.80 7.88 -14.67
CA LYS A 69 18.82 6.50 -15.21
C LYS A 69 17.43 6.04 -15.66
N LYS A 70 16.73 6.86 -16.46
CA LYS A 70 15.32 6.66 -16.87
C LYS A 70 15.03 5.27 -17.43
N GLU A 71 15.87 4.74 -18.30
CA GLU A 71 15.66 3.43 -18.91
C GLU A 71 15.67 2.31 -17.87
N ARG A 72 16.62 2.36 -16.94
CA ARG A 72 16.73 1.41 -15.84
C ARG A 72 15.58 1.54 -14.86
N PHE A 73 15.18 2.78 -14.56
CA PHE A 73 13.98 3.06 -13.77
C PHE A 73 12.73 2.43 -14.38
N TYR A 74 12.48 2.63 -15.67
CA TYR A 74 11.28 2.08 -16.31
C TYR A 74 11.32 0.56 -16.45
N LYS A 75 12.49 -0.05 -16.57
CA LYS A 75 12.63 -1.52 -16.52
C LYS A 75 12.17 -2.06 -15.16
N PHE A 76 12.68 -1.48 -14.09
CA PHE A 76 12.27 -1.78 -12.72
C PHE A 76 10.76 -1.51 -12.52
N TYR A 77 10.31 -0.30 -12.82
CA TYR A 77 8.95 0.14 -12.56
C TYR A 77 7.90 -0.74 -13.24
N LYS A 78 8.11 -1.06 -14.52
CA LYS A 78 7.20 -1.94 -15.27
C LYS A 78 7.13 -3.35 -14.70
N LYS A 79 8.26 -3.92 -14.32
CA LYS A 79 8.31 -5.30 -13.83
C LYS A 79 7.85 -5.41 -12.38
N GLU A 80 8.37 -4.56 -11.52
CA GLU A 80 8.21 -4.71 -10.09
C GLU A 80 6.98 -3.96 -9.54
N MET A 81 6.69 -2.78 -10.07
CA MET A 81 5.56 -1.98 -9.61
C MET A 81 4.29 -2.30 -10.39
N LEU A 82 4.29 -2.13 -11.73
CA LEU A 82 3.10 -2.38 -12.54
C LEU A 82 2.81 -3.88 -12.74
N GLY A 83 3.81 -4.74 -12.70
CA GLY A 83 3.66 -6.19 -12.81
C GLY A 83 3.15 -6.87 -11.55
N MET A 84 3.07 -6.16 -10.42
CA MET A 84 2.62 -6.70 -9.16
C MET A 84 1.12 -7.00 -9.19
N LYS A 85 0.77 -8.25 -8.86
CA LYS A 85 -0.63 -8.67 -8.78
C LYS A 85 -1.05 -8.65 -7.33
N ILE A 86 -1.92 -7.73 -6.98
CA ILE A 86 -2.53 -7.62 -5.66
C ILE A 86 -3.98 -8.07 -5.72
N GLY A 87 -4.46 -8.69 -4.64
CA GLY A 87 -5.80 -9.25 -4.57
C GLY A 87 -6.53 -8.95 -3.26
N ALA A 88 -7.75 -9.42 -3.21
CA ALA A 88 -8.60 -9.33 -2.03
C ALA A 88 -8.04 -10.14 -0.86
N THR A 89 -8.16 -9.63 0.37
CA THR A 89 -7.67 -10.27 1.59
C THR A 89 -8.67 -10.17 2.73
N ALA A 90 -8.41 -10.94 3.78
CA ALA A 90 -9.23 -10.89 5.00
C ALA A 90 -9.19 -9.50 5.67
N GLY A 91 -8.06 -8.79 5.59
CA GLY A 91 -7.93 -7.44 6.12
C GLY A 91 -8.83 -6.44 5.40
N TYR A 92 -8.82 -6.43 4.06
CA TYR A 92 -9.72 -5.58 3.28
C TYR A 92 -11.19 -5.94 3.51
N GLU A 93 -11.51 -7.23 3.58
CA GLU A 93 -12.87 -7.71 3.87
C GLU A 93 -13.37 -7.21 5.22
N ALA A 94 -12.53 -7.26 6.26
CA ALA A 94 -12.88 -6.77 7.59
C ALA A 94 -13.15 -5.26 7.59
N LEU A 95 -12.30 -4.47 6.94
CA LEU A 95 -12.49 -3.03 6.80
C LEU A 95 -13.76 -2.70 6.00
N TYR A 96 -14.02 -3.43 4.93
CA TYR A 96 -15.22 -3.24 4.13
C TYR A 96 -16.50 -3.53 4.94
N LYS A 97 -16.51 -4.58 5.76
CA LYS A 97 -17.61 -4.86 6.71
C LYS A 97 -17.81 -3.73 7.70
N LEU A 98 -16.75 -3.12 8.22
CA LEU A 98 -16.86 -1.95 9.09
C LEU A 98 -17.48 -0.74 8.38
N GLN A 99 -17.16 -0.54 7.10
CA GLN A 99 -17.81 0.48 6.28
C GLN A 99 -19.31 0.19 6.11
N GLN A 100 -19.67 -1.05 5.78
CA GLN A 100 -21.09 -1.45 5.64
C GLN A 100 -21.88 -1.24 6.94
N GLN A 101 -21.22 -1.33 8.09
CA GLN A 101 -21.82 -1.04 9.40
C GLN A 101 -21.88 0.47 9.72
N GLY A 102 -21.39 1.33 8.84
CA GLY A 102 -21.33 2.78 9.04
C GLY A 102 -20.28 3.22 10.07
N LYS A 103 -19.36 2.33 10.46
CA LYS A 103 -18.31 2.60 11.45
C LYS A 103 -17.02 3.13 10.84
N LEU A 104 -16.61 2.63 9.68
CA LEU A 104 -15.41 3.09 8.99
C LEU A 104 -15.71 4.35 8.18
N HIS A 105 -15.07 5.44 8.55
CA HIS A 105 -15.27 6.75 7.93
C HIS A 105 -14.28 7.04 6.81
N THR A 106 -13.00 6.70 7.01
CA THR A 106 -11.93 7.02 6.06
C THR A 106 -10.89 5.92 6.06
N VAL A 107 -10.40 5.61 4.88
CA VAL A 107 -9.20 4.79 4.67
C VAL A 107 -8.08 5.70 4.19
N ILE A 108 -6.92 5.66 4.84
CA ILE A 108 -5.69 6.34 4.44
C ILE A 108 -4.76 5.26 3.89
N ASN A 109 -4.56 5.26 2.58
CA ASN A 109 -3.66 4.31 1.92
C ASN A 109 -2.27 4.93 1.77
N GLN A 110 -1.27 4.33 2.42
CA GLN A 110 0.14 4.72 2.30
C GLN A 110 0.87 3.99 1.18
N ASN A 111 0.24 2.94 0.61
CA ASN A 111 0.82 2.19 -0.48
C ASN A 111 0.63 2.92 -1.81
N TYR A 112 1.55 2.72 -2.75
CA TYR A 112 1.43 3.22 -4.13
C TYR A 112 0.43 2.44 -4.97
N HIS A 113 0.06 1.24 -4.54
CA HIS A 113 -0.93 0.41 -5.20
C HIS A 113 -2.33 0.78 -4.75
N PRO A 114 -3.32 0.77 -5.65
CA PRO A 114 -4.70 1.01 -5.30
C PRO A 114 -5.24 -0.09 -4.40
N ILE A 115 -6.36 0.19 -3.75
CA ILE A 115 -7.10 -0.83 -3.01
C ILE A 115 -7.67 -1.83 -4.02
N PRO A 116 -7.51 -3.17 -3.79
CA PRO A 116 -7.97 -4.18 -4.74
C PRO A 116 -9.49 -4.18 -4.91
N GLU A 117 -9.94 -4.47 -6.12
CA GLU A 117 -11.33 -4.86 -6.36
C GLU A 117 -11.69 -6.16 -5.58
N PRO A 118 -12.90 -6.32 -5.04
CA PRO A 118 -14.09 -5.47 -5.28
C PRO A 118 -14.34 -4.41 -4.19
N TYR A 119 -13.33 -4.01 -3.41
CA TYR A 119 -13.53 -3.14 -2.26
C TYR A 119 -13.60 -1.67 -2.67
N HIS A 120 -14.80 -1.10 -2.65
CA HIS A 120 -15.05 0.31 -2.89
C HIS A 120 -15.30 1.05 -1.57
N PHE A 121 -14.24 1.65 -1.03
CA PHE A 121 -14.39 2.49 0.15
C PHE A 121 -14.88 3.89 -0.23
N THR A 122 -15.83 4.40 0.55
CA THR A 122 -16.50 5.69 0.26
C THR A 122 -15.55 6.87 0.32
N ARG A 123 -14.55 6.80 1.21
CA ARG A 123 -13.56 7.86 1.38
C ARG A 123 -12.17 7.26 1.53
N VAL A 124 -11.36 7.45 0.50
CA VAL A 124 -9.96 7.02 0.46
C VAL A 124 -9.07 8.25 0.30
N ILE A 125 -8.01 8.31 1.07
CA ILE A 125 -6.92 9.27 0.92
C ILE A 125 -5.68 8.48 0.51
N GLU A 126 -5.21 8.69 -0.71
CA GLU A 126 -3.97 8.11 -1.22
C GLU A 126 -2.81 9.05 -0.88
N LEU A 127 -2.12 8.75 0.22
CA LEU A 127 -1.13 9.64 0.81
C LEU A 127 0.08 9.85 -0.09
N ASN A 128 0.51 8.80 -0.80
CA ASN A 128 1.69 8.81 -1.67
C ASN A 128 1.33 8.80 -3.17
N GLY A 129 0.06 9.09 -3.50
CA GLY A 129 -0.44 8.94 -4.87
C GLY A 129 -0.77 7.49 -5.22
N ASN A 130 -1.01 7.24 -6.52
CA ASN A 130 -1.46 5.94 -7.03
C ASN A 130 -0.77 5.65 -8.35
N ILE A 131 -0.24 4.43 -8.50
CA ILE A 131 0.48 4.00 -9.71
C ILE A 131 -0.43 3.82 -10.94
N GLN A 132 -1.74 3.91 -10.80
CA GLN A 132 -2.68 3.84 -11.93
C GLN A 132 -2.97 5.21 -12.54
N HIS A 133 -2.58 6.31 -11.86
CA HIS A 133 -2.84 7.67 -12.35
C HIS A 133 -1.54 8.35 -12.75
N TYR A 134 -1.43 8.66 -14.02
CA TYR A 134 -0.24 9.31 -14.59
C TYR A 134 -0.57 10.66 -15.18
N HIS A 135 0.39 11.54 -15.19
CA HIS A 135 0.32 12.77 -15.96
C HIS A 135 1.62 13.00 -16.74
N CYS A 136 1.47 13.54 -17.93
CA CYS A 136 2.63 13.93 -18.73
C CYS A 136 3.32 15.15 -18.10
N THR A 137 4.60 15.05 -17.79
CA THR A 137 5.36 16.16 -17.20
C THR A 137 5.52 17.37 -18.16
N LYS A 138 5.27 17.20 -19.46
CA LYS A 138 5.37 18.25 -20.47
C LYS A 138 4.04 18.95 -20.75
N CYS A 139 2.95 18.20 -20.93
CA CYS A 139 1.65 18.77 -21.33
C CYS A 139 0.54 18.57 -20.30
N HIS A 140 0.85 17.96 -19.15
CA HIS A 140 -0.05 17.68 -18.02
C HIS A 140 -1.29 16.84 -18.38
N LYS A 141 -1.32 16.21 -19.55
CA LYS A 141 -2.39 15.27 -19.88
C LYS A 141 -2.33 14.09 -18.90
N THR A 142 -3.48 13.74 -18.33
CA THR A 142 -3.65 12.59 -17.45
C THR A 142 -3.91 11.31 -18.25
N TYR A 143 -3.49 10.19 -17.69
CA TYR A 143 -3.67 8.84 -18.22
C TYR A 143 -4.05 7.94 -17.04
N ASP A 144 -4.96 7.03 -17.24
CA ASP A 144 -5.42 5.99 -16.32
C ASP A 144 -4.97 4.63 -16.82
#